data_8c251d5f60a1865f1800601559d262d6
#
_entry.id   8c251d5f60a1865f1800601559d262d6
#
_cell.length_a   1.000
_cell.length_b   1.000
_cell.length_c   1.000
_cell.angle_alpha   90.00
_cell.angle_beta   90.00
_cell.angle_gamma   90.00
#
_symmetry.space_group_name_H-M   'P 1'
#
loop_
_entity.id
_entity.type
_entity.pdbx_description
1 polymer ?
#
loop_
_entity_poly.entity_id
_entity_poly.type
_entity_poly.pdbx_seq_one_letter_code
_entity_poly.pdbx_strand_id
1 'polypeptide(L)'
;MYNDKGNTKYLKLLKQNYSSSQDVIREIVNLSAIINLPKGTEFFLSDIHGEYEAFLHIMNNCSGVIKEKVDLIFKDTISDYDRQELCTLIYYPREKMALLDEQGKIDSDWYAMTLNQLILVAKLLSSKYTRSKVRKALPEEYAYIIDELLHAQEDEDANQVRYHKQILKTIIDLEDADEFIIALSALIKRLAVDHLHIVGDVFDRGGSADKILDLLYDYHSLDIEWGNHDILWMGAACGNDACICNVIRNNLKYNNVEILENAYGISLRQLMLFGMKTYGIEDGIEAARAAITVMLFKLEGQLILAHPEYEMGNRLMLDRLDELQDVGVDRKRFPTVDDERPYALSDEETVIMRKLHRQFVTGQRLHKHVRFLYDKGGMYNVYNGNLLYHGCVPVDSNGAFDKLYIDGEFYHGRALLDKCDEKARAAYVDNPYKDDVDFMWFLWGGEKSPLCGRRLKTFEMEYVTDKSMWEEPSNPYYSRYYDKSFCCQILHEFGLYDDDAHIINGHTPVHAIEGENPVRANGKLFVIDGGFCRAMNKKTGIAGYTLI
;
A
#
# COMPACT_ATOMS: atom_id res chain seq x y z
N MET A 1 24.21 30.22 0.87
CA MET A 1 25.10 29.83 1.98
C MET A 1 24.49 28.61 2.64
N TYR A 2 24.89 27.41 2.22
CA TYR A 2 24.41 26.15 2.83
C TYR A 2 24.79 26.11 4.31
N ASN A 3 23.82 25.68 5.11
CA ASN A 3 23.79 25.74 6.57
C ASN A 3 24.94 24.92 7.20
N ASP A 4 26.05 25.56 7.50
CA ASP A 4 27.30 24.98 8.06
C ASP A 4 27.07 24.24 9.40
N LYS A 5 26.00 24.61 10.13
CA LYS A 5 25.62 23.96 11.40
C LYS A 5 24.98 22.57 11.22
N GLY A 6 24.23 22.36 10.15
CA GLY A 6 23.63 21.05 9.82
C GLY A 6 24.69 20.03 9.40
N ASN A 7 25.61 20.45 8.53
CA ASN A 7 26.74 19.62 8.10
C ASN A 7 27.64 19.21 9.28
N THR A 8 27.88 20.12 10.23
CA THR A 8 28.69 19.83 11.41
C THR A 8 28.06 18.80 12.33
N LYS A 9 26.73 18.83 12.51
CA LYS A 9 26.01 17.80 13.29
C LYS A 9 26.05 16.44 12.61
N TYR A 10 25.82 16.40 11.32
CA TYR A 10 25.90 15.18 10.52
C TYR A 10 27.29 14.54 10.57
N LEU A 11 28.36 15.32 10.39
CA LEU A 11 29.74 14.85 10.49
C LEU A 11 30.08 14.33 11.91
N LYS A 12 29.52 14.95 12.95
CA LYS A 12 29.67 14.44 14.34
C LYS A 12 28.99 13.09 14.54
N LEU A 13 27.82 12.85 13.95
CA LEU A 13 27.15 11.56 13.97
C LEU A 13 27.93 10.49 13.19
N LEU A 14 28.41 10.84 11.99
CA LEU A 14 29.27 9.94 11.20
C LEU A 14 30.53 9.54 11.96
N LYS A 15 31.14 10.47 12.70
CA LYS A 15 32.34 10.20 13.51
C LYS A 15 32.08 9.18 14.63
N GLN A 16 30.85 9.01 15.11
CA GLN A 16 30.52 7.97 16.09
C GLN A 16 30.59 6.56 15.47
N ASN A 17 30.19 6.44 14.21
CA ASN A 17 30.20 5.16 13.47
C ASN A 17 31.58 4.88 12.80
N TYR A 18 32.28 5.93 12.41
CA TYR A 18 33.58 5.87 11.71
C TYR A 18 34.64 6.65 12.51
N SER A 19 35.22 5.97 13.50
CA SER A 19 36.12 6.61 14.47
C SER A 19 37.51 6.90 13.90
N SER A 20 37.91 6.19 12.85
CA SER A 20 39.24 6.31 12.21
C SER A 20 39.12 6.40 10.67
N SER A 21 40.18 6.93 10.04
CA SER A 21 40.32 6.93 8.59
C SER A 21 40.28 5.50 8.00
N GLN A 22 40.76 4.52 8.74
CA GLN A 22 40.69 3.11 8.32
C GLN A 22 39.28 2.58 8.31
N ASP A 23 38.41 2.98 9.25
CA ASP A 23 36.98 2.62 9.25
C ASP A 23 36.29 3.20 8.01
N VAL A 24 36.57 4.47 7.68
CA VAL A 24 36.03 5.11 6.48
C VAL A 24 36.50 4.42 5.20
N ILE A 25 37.80 4.12 5.08
CA ILE A 25 38.37 3.43 3.89
C ILE A 25 37.73 2.05 3.74
N ARG A 26 37.60 1.28 4.83
CA ARG A 26 36.96 -0.04 4.82
C ARG A 26 35.52 0.05 4.34
N GLU A 27 34.77 1.05 4.80
CA GLU A 27 33.39 1.25 4.37
C GLU A 27 33.29 1.67 2.90
N ILE A 28 34.16 2.57 2.43
CA ILE A 28 34.23 2.94 1.02
C ILE A 28 34.52 1.73 0.14
N VAL A 29 35.47 0.88 0.51
CA VAL A 29 35.79 -0.36 -0.24
C VAL A 29 34.59 -1.28 -0.27
N ASN A 30 33.90 -1.47 0.88
CA ASN A 30 32.70 -2.30 0.99
C ASN A 30 31.56 -1.76 0.10
N LEU A 31 31.25 -0.47 0.20
CA LEU A 31 30.20 0.15 -0.61
C LEU A 31 30.54 0.13 -2.10
N SER A 32 31.79 0.40 -2.47
CA SER A 32 32.26 0.33 -3.87
C SER A 32 32.12 -1.08 -4.45
N ALA A 33 32.34 -2.12 -3.62
CA ALA A 33 32.11 -3.49 -4.05
C ALA A 33 30.60 -3.79 -4.19
N ILE A 34 29.77 -3.33 -3.25
CA ILE A 34 28.32 -3.54 -3.25
C ILE A 34 27.65 -2.92 -4.48
N ILE A 35 28.07 -1.73 -4.92
CA ILE A 35 27.54 -1.05 -6.12
C ILE A 35 27.68 -1.92 -7.38
N ASN A 36 28.68 -2.81 -7.44
CA ASN A 36 28.90 -3.70 -8.58
C ASN A 36 28.14 -5.04 -8.48
N LEU A 37 27.41 -5.29 -7.39
CA LEU A 37 26.57 -6.48 -7.29
C LEU A 37 25.30 -6.32 -8.16
N PRO A 38 24.72 -7.44 -8.64
CA PRO A 38 23.39 -7.40 -9.22
C PRO A 38 22.39 -6.75 -8.24
N LYS A 39 21.48 -5.93 -8.76
CA LYS A 39 20.40 -5.36 -7.94
C LYS A 39 19.55 -6.49 -7.35
N GLY A 40 19.07 -6.29 -6.13
CA GLY A 40 18.05 -7.16 -5.55
C GLY A 40 16.75 -7.10 -6.36
N THR A 41 15.90 -8.09 -6.21
CA THR A 41 14.58 -8.07 -6.86
C THR A 41 13.67 -7.12 -6.07
N GLU A 42 13.16 -6.11 -6.72
CA GLU A 42 12.17 -5.17 -6.18
C GLU A 42 10.78 -5.57 -6.67
N PHE A 43 9.80 -5.54 -5.77
CA PHE A 43 8.39 -5.75 -6.09
C PHE A 43 7.63 -4.46 -5.92
N PHE A 44 6.79 -4.15 -6.90
CA PHE A 44 5.91 -2.99 -6.87
C PHE A 44 4.46 -3.46 -6.99
N LEU A 45 3.65 -3.12 -6.00
CA LEU A 45 2.23 -3.41 -5.91
C LEU A 45 1.47 -2.14 -5.57
N SER A 46 0.24 -2.03 -6.03
CA SER A 46 -0.63 -0.87 -5.79
C SER A 46 -2.08 -1.30 -5.65
N ASP A 47 -2.90 -0.45 -5.04
CA ASP A 47 -4.36 -0.58 -5.00
C ASP A 47 -4.84 -1.95 -4.50
N ILE A 48 -4.23 -2.42 -3.39
CA ILE A 48 -4.50 -3.75 -2.79
C ILE A 48 -5.90 -3.79 -2.20
N HIS A 49 -6.38 -2.66 -1.69
CA HIS A 49 -7.75 -2.47 -1.25
C HIS A 49 -8.31 -3.58 -0.36
N GLY A 50 -7.59 -3.98 0.68
CA GLY A 50 -8.06 -4.94 1.66
C GLY A 50 -8.29 -6.38 1.16
N GLU A 51 -7.83 -6.73 -0.04
CA GLU A 51 -7.95 -8.07 -0.64
C GLU A 51 -6.83 -9.00 -0.14
N TYR A 52 -6.90 -9.37 1.14
CA TYR A 52 -5.85 -10.10 1.87
C TYR A 52 -5.45 -11.42 1.20
N GLU A 53 -6.41 -12.25 0.80
CA GLU A 53 -6.11 -13.59 0.28
C GLU A 53 -5.32 -13.53 -1.04
N ALA A 54 -5.69 -12.60 -1.93
CA ALA A 54 -4.98 -12.40 -3.18
C ALA A 54 -3.59 -11.80 -2.94
N PHE A 55 -3.48 -10.84 -2.03
CA PHE A 55 -2.21 -10.26 -1.62
C PHE A 55 -1.27 -11.31 -1.00
N LEU A 56 -1.77 -12.10 -0.04
CA LEU A 56 -1.01 -13.18 0.60
C LEU A 56 -0.52 -14.20 -0.43
N HIS A 57 -1.34 -14.54 -1.43
CA HIS A 57 -0.94 -15.44 -2.49
C HIS A 57 0.23 -14.88 -3.33
N ILE A 58 0.17 -13.59 -3.70
CA ILE A 58 1.27 -12.92 -4.43
C ILE A 58 2.55 -12.89 -3.58
N MET A 59 2.43 -12.57 -2.30
CA MET A 59 3.57 -12.56 -1.38
C MET A 59 4.20 -13.95 -1.22
N ASN A 60 3.39 -15.00 -1.15
CA ASN A 60 3.88 -16.37 -1.01
C ASN A 60 4.54 -16.93 -2.26
N ASN A 61 4.00 -16.63 -3.46
CA ASN A 61 4.57 -17.12 -4.72
C ASN A 61 5.63 -16.18 -5.32
N CYS A 62 5.83 -15.00 -4.71
CA CYS A 62 6.72 -13.96 -5.19
C CYS A 62 6.49 -13.66 -6.69
N SER A 63 5.22 -13.55 -7.10
CA SER A 63 4.78 -13.27 -8.47
C SER A 63 5.48 -14.13 -9.55
N GLY A 64 5.83 -15.37 -9.19
CA GLY A 64 6.44 -16.32 -10.12
C GLY A 64 7.96 -16.34 -10.11
N VAL A 65 8.66 -15.46 -9.39
CA VAL A 65 10.14 -15.47 -9.27
C VAL A 65 10.65 -16.82 -8.76
N ILE A 66 10.00 -17.39 -7.73
CA ILE A 66 10.38 -18.69 -7.18
C ILE A 66 10.23 -19.79 -8.25
N LYS A 67 9.10 -19.79 -9.00
CA LYS A 67 8.86 -20.74 -10.08
C LYS A 67 9.95 -20.65 -11.15
N GLU A 68 10.32 -19.45 -11.56
CA GLU A 68 11.41 -19.23 -12.52
C GLU A 68 12.74 -19.85 -12.03
N LYS A 69 13.08 -19.70 -10.75
CA LYS A 69 14.33 -20.27 -10.19
C LYS A 69 14.24 -21.79 -10.04
N VAL A 70 13.10 -22.34 -9.65
CA VAL A 70 12.86 -23.78 -9.63
C VAL A 70 12.97 -24.37 -11.04
N ASP A 71 12.36 -23.73 -12.04
CA ASP A 71 12.47 -24.16 -13.44
C ASP A 71 13.92 -24.08 -13.94
N LEU A 72 14.65 -23.02 -13.59
CA LEU A 72 16.06 -22.87 -13.99
C LEU A 72 16.95 -24.00 -13.47
N ILE A 73 16.74 -24.47 -12.22
CA ILE A 73 17.55 -25.54 -11.62
C ILE A 73 17.12 -26.93 -12.11
N PHE A 74 15.80 -27.17 -12.20
CA PHE A 74 15.26 -28.51 -12.25
C PHE A 74 14.57 -28.88 -13.57
N LYS A 75 14.54 -28.00 -14.59
CA LYS A 75 13.83 -28.21 -15.86
C LYS A 75 14.19 -29.53 -16.53
N ASP A 76 15.48 -29.93 -16.46
CA ASP A 76 16.00 -31.12 -17.14
C ASP A 76 16.12 -32.34 -16.22
N THR A 77 15.80 -32.22 -14.93
CA THR A 77 16.04 -33.27 -13.92
C THR A 77 14.78 -33.84 -13.29
N ILE A 78 13.71 -33.05 -13.15
CA ILE A 78 12.43 -33.49 -12.59
C ILE A 78 11.25 -33.05 -13.47
N SER A 79 10.12 -33.74 -13.35
CA SER A 79 8.92 -33.47 -14.14
C SER A 79 8.34 -32.07 -13.86
N ASP A 80 7.53 -31.55 -14.80
CA ASP A 80 6.81 -30.29 -14.59
C ASP A 80 5.86 -30.37 -13.38
N TYR A 81 5.23 -31.53 -13.20
CA TYR A 81 4.38 -31.79 -12.03
C TYR A 81 5.18 -31.69 -10.71
N ASP A 82 6.34 -32.30 -10.61
CA ASP A 82 7.15 -32.28 -9.39
C ASP A 82 7.70 -30.86 -9.11
N ARG A 83 8.03 -30.07 -10.16
CA ARG A 83 8.41 -28.67 -9.98
C ARG A 83 7.27 -27.83 -9.43
N GLN A 84 6.02 -28.06 -9.90
CA GLN A 84 4.84 -27.38 -9.37
C GLN A 84 4.54 -27.78 -7.92
N GLU A 85 4.72 -29.06 -7.58
CA GLU A 85 4.59 -29.56 -6.20
C GLU A 85 5.63 -28.89 -5.27
N LEU A 86 6.91 -28.80 -5.72
CA LEU A 86 7.95 -28.10 -4.96
C LEU A 86 7.64 -26.59 -4.80
N CYS A 87 7.16 -25.93 -5.83
CA CYS A 87 6.72 -24.54 -5.74
C CYS A 87 5.58 -24.39 -4.72
N THR A 88 4.59 -25.28 -4.77
CA THR A 88 3.46 -25.25 -3.82
C THR A 88 3.93 -25.47 -2.39
N LEU A 89 4.90 -26.35 -2.17
CA LEU A 89 5.50 -26.55 -0.85
C LEU A 89 6.22 -25.28 -0.35
N ILE A 90 6.99 -24.60 -1.20
CA ILE A 90 7.66 -23.35 -0.83
C ILE A 90 6.62 -22.26 -0.50
N TYR A 91 5.53 -22.18 -1.26
CA TYR A 91 4.49 -21.17 -1.05
C TYR A 91 3.71 -21.39 0.25
N TYR A 92 3.30 -22.63 0.51
CA TYR A 92 2.41 -23.04 1.60
C TYR A 92 2.96 -24.30 2.31
N PRO A 93 4.11 -24.21 3.00
CA PRO A 93 4.79 -25.40 3.52
C PRO A 93 3.94 -26.19 4.52
N ARG A 94 3.29 -25.55 5.47
CA ARG A 94 2.49 -26.21 6.50
C ARG A 94 1.29 -26.94 5.91
N GLU A 95 0.53 -26.28 5.06
CA GLU A 95 -0.67 -26.82 4.42
C GLU A 95 -0.31 -27.97 3.45
N LYS A 96 0.79 -27.79 2.71
CA LYS A 96 1.22 -28.81 1.75
C LYS A 96 1.75 -30.07 2.43
N MET A 97 2.54 -29.93 3.49
CA MET A 97 3.03 -31.06 4.27
C MET A 97 1.87 -31.80 4.94
N ALA A 98 0.93 -31.10 5.57
CA ALA A 98 -0.25 -31.74 6.16
C ALA A 98 -1.04 -32.58 5.14
N LEU A 99 -1.24 -32.04 3.91
CA LEU A 99 -1.91 -32.77 2.84
C LEU A 99 -1.11 -34.02 2.37
N LEU A 100 0.21 -33.93 2.29
CA LEU A 100 1.07 -35.05 1.88
C LEU A 100 1.14 -36.12 2.97
N ASP A 101 1.13 -35.75 4.23
CA ASP A 101 1.11 -36.67 5.38
C ASP A 101 -0.21 -37.45 5.42
N GLU A 102 -1.36 -36.79 5.26
CA GLU A 102 -2.66 -37.45 5.12
C GLU A 102 -2.71 -38.47 3.98
N GLN A 103 -1.93 -38.26 2.91
CA GLN A 103 -1.79 -39.17 1.78
C GLN A 103 -0.75 -40.28 1.99
N GLY A 104 -0.06 -40.29 3.12
CA GLY A 104 1.03 -41.25 3.41
C GLY A 104 2.23 -41.12 2.47
N LYS A 105 2.53 -39.92 1.98
CA LYS A 105 3.59 -39.64 1.00
C LYS A 105 4.89 -39.12 1.62
N ILE A 106 4.89 -38.85 2.92
CA ILE A 106 6.05 -38.36 3.65
C ILE A 106 6.79 -39.52 4.29
N ASP A 107 8.03 -39.71 3.88
CA ASP A 107 8.97 -40.65 4.48
C ASP A 107 10.37 -40.02 4.54
N SER A 108 11.35 -40.76 5.07
CA SER A 108 12.74 -40.27 5.19
C SER A 108 13.38 -39.93 3.85
N ASP A 109 13.04 -40.66 2.78
CA ASP A 109 13.58 -40.42 1.44
C ASP A 109 12.98 -39.16 0.83
N TRP A 110 11.66 -38.92 1.05
CA TRP A 110 11.00 -37.71 0.65
C TRP A 110 11.60 -36.47 1.36
N TYR A 111 11.86 -36.55 2.66
CA TYR A 111 12.53 -35.47 3.38
C TYR A 111 13.92 -35.20 2.82
N ALA A 112 14.72 -36.23 2.64
CA ALA A 112 16.08 -36.07 2.14
C ALA A 112 16.10 -35.41 0.73
N MET A 113 15.22 -35.83 -0.16
CA MET A 113 15.07 -35.27 -1.50
C MET A 113 14.60 -33.79 -1.44
N THR A 114 13.55 -33.51 -0.68
CA THR A 114 12.94 -32.21 -0.56
C THR A 114 13.91 -31.18 0.04
N LEU A 115 14.60 -31.53 1.12
CA LEU A 115 15.59 -30.65 1.75
C LEU A 115 16.73 -30.30 0.78
N ASN A 116 17.25 -31.26 0.03
CA ASN A 116 18.27 -31.00 -0.99
C ASN A 116 17.76 -30.03 -2.08
N GLN A 117 16.52 -30.21 -2.55
CA GLN A 117 15.92 -29.32 -3.55
C GLN A 117 15.77 -27.89 -3.01
N LEU A 118 15.26 -27.71 -1.78
CA LEU A 118 15.11 -26.40 -1.14
C LEU A 118 16.46 -25.70 -0.94
N ILE A 119 17.49 -26.44 -0.52
CA ILE A 119 18.84 -25.90 -0.35
C ILE A 119 19.40 -25.40 -1.69
N LEU A 120 19.20 -26.13 -2.79
CA LEU A 120 19.64 -25.69 -4.13
C LEU A 120 18.93 -24.39 -4.55
N VAL A 121 17.63 -24.27 -4.32
CA VAL A 121 16.87 -23.05 -4.61
C VAL A 121 17.38 -21.87 -3.74
N ALA A 122 17.56 -22.09 -2.45
CA ALA A 122 18.10 -21.09 -1.53
C ALA A 122 19.53 -20.65 -1.92
N LYS A 123 20.37 -21.61 -2.33
CA LYS A 123 21.75 -21.37 -2.80
C LYS A 123 21.77 -20.49 -4.06
N LEU A 124 20.91 -20.79 -5.04
CA LEU A 124 20.79 -19.97 -6.25
C LEU A 124 20.34 -18.54 -5.92
N LEU A 125 19.30 -18.38 -5.09
CA LEU A 125 18.79 -17.06 -4.71
C LEU A 125 19.81 -16.27 -3.87
N SER A 126 20.58 -16.93 -3.00
CA SER A 126 21.61 -16.28 -2.18
C SER A 126 22.79 -15.75 -2.99
N SER A 127 23.07 -16.32 -4.17
CA SER A 127 24.26 -16.03 -4.98
C SER A 127 24.38 -14.57 -5.43
N LYS A 128 23.25 -13.86 -5.54
CA LYS A 128 23.20 -12.43 -5.92
C LYS A 128 23.47 -11.46 -4.77
N TYR A 129 23.58 -11.95 -3.54
CA TYR A 129 23.77 -11.13 -2.35
C TYR A 129 25.14 -11.29 -1.71
N THR A 130 25.56 -10.31 -0.90
CA THR A 130 26.73 -10.46 -0.03
C THR A 130 26.45 -11.49 1.06
N ARG A 131 27.49 -12.21 1.49
CA ARG A 131 27.38 -13.14 2.64
C ARG A 131 26.78 -12.48 3.88
N SER A 132 27.17 -11.22 4.16
CA SER A 132 26.64 -10.46 5.29
C SER A 132 25.12 -10.26 5.19
N LYS A 133 24.61 -9.99 3.99
CA LYS A 133 23.16 -9.81 3.75
C LYS A 133 22.42 -11.14 3.90
N VAL A 134 22.95 -12.23 3.34
CA VAL A 134 22.39 -13.58 3.48
C VAL A 134 22.33 -13.99 4.96
N ARG A 135 23.42 -13.82 5.71
CA ARG A 135 23.45 -14.15 7.15
C ARG A 135 22.41 -13.40 7.98
N LYS A 136 22.13 -12.14 7.66
CA LYS A 136 21.06 -11.36 8.31
C LYS A 136 19.66 -11.83 7.94
N ALA A 137 19.52 -12.58 6.85
CA ALA A 137 18.26 -13.13 6.38
C ALA A 137 17.98 -14.53 6.94
N LEU A 138 18.99 -15.22 7.47
CA LEU A 138 18.85 -16.58 7.99
C LEU A 138 17.89 -16.63 9.18
N PRO A 139 17.02 -17.67 9.26
CA PRO A 139 16.23 -17.96 10.45
C PRO A 139 17.15 -18.19 11.66
N GLU A 140 16.88 -17.56 12.79
CA GLU A 140 17.78 -17.55 13.95
C GLU A 140 18.08 -18.96 14.47
N GLU A 141 17.04 -19.81 14.55
CA GLU A 141 17.14 -21.17 15.05
C GLU A 141 18.08 -22.06 14.23
N TYR A 142 18.12 -21.86 12.91
CA TYR A 142 18.87 -22.69 11.94
C TYR A 142 20.01 -21.95 11.28
N ALA A 143 20.35 -20.73 11.71
CA ALA A 143 21.28 -19.85 11.00
C ALA A 143 22.63 -20.50 10.70
N TYR A 144 23.25 -21.18 11.68
CA TYR A 144 24.52 -21.88 11.49
C TYR A 144 24.41 -23.02 10.49
N ILE A 145 23.38 -23.86 10.63
CA ILE A 145 23.17 -25.06 9.79
C ILE A 145 22.94 -24.65 8.33
N ILE A 146 22.09 -23.65 8.11
CA ILE A 146 21.77 -23.16 6.77
C ILE A 146 23.00 -22.48 6.14
N ASP A 147 23.76 -21.68 6.90
CA ASP A 147 24.99 -21.03 6.39
C ASP A 147 26.00 -22.08 5.89
N GLU A 148 26.20 -23.18 6.63
CA GLU A 148 27.06 -24.31 6.21
C GLU A 148 26.54 -24.96 4.92
N LEU A 149 25.23 -25.28 4.87
CA LEU A 149 24.64 -25.97 3.72
C LEU A 149 24.62 -25.07 2.45
N LEU A 150 24.45 -23.76 2.59
CA LEU A 150 24.51 -22.81 1.46
C LEU A 150 25.92 -22.68 0.88
N HIS A 151 26.97 -22.91 1.68
CA HIS A 151 28.36 -22.79 1.24
C HIS A 151 29.01 -24.13 0.81
N ALA A 152 28.27 -25.25 0.89
CA ALA A 152 28.69 -26.52 0.35
C ALA A 152 29.02 -26.44 -1.15
N GLN A 153 30.16 -27.01 -1.59
CA GLN A 153 30.63 -26.95 -2.98
C GLN A 153 30.53 -28.33 -3.65
N GLU A 154 30.42 -28.34 -4.96
CA GLU A 154 30.31 -29.61 -5.73
C GLU A 154 31.60 -30.41 -5.75
N ASP A 155 32.75 -29.75 -5.60
CA ASP A 155 34.10 -30.35 -5.63
C ASP A 155 34.67 -30.61 -4.22
N GLU A 156 33.82 -30.71 -3.21
CA GLU A 156 34.21 -31.04 -1.84
C GLU A 156 34.83 -32.43 -1.71
N ASP A 157 35.75 -32.56 -0.76
CA ASP A 157 36.26 -33.87 -0.42
C ASP A 157 35.18 -34.78 0.21
N ALA A 158 35.46 -36.12 0.19
CA ALA A 158 34.50 -37.11 0.68
C ALA A 158 34.05 -36.90 2.14
N ASN A 159 34.86 -36.23 2.97
CA ASN A 159 34.53 -35.96 4.36
C ASN A 159 33.55 -34.78 4.48
N GLN A 160 33.71 -33.72 3.68
CA GLN A 160 32.80 -32.61 3.64
C GLN A 160 31.40 -33.01 3.11
N VAL A 161 31.36 -33.78 2.03
CA VAL A 161 30.12 -34.38 1.52
C VAL A 161 29.43 -35.23 2.60
N ARG A 162 30.21 -36.04 3.34
CA ARG A 162 29.66 -36.85 4.46
C ARG A 162 29.14 -35.98 5.58
N TYR A 163 29.82 -34.87 5.90
CA TYR A 163 29.42 -33.93 6.93
C TYR A 163 28.05 -33.30 6.60
N HIS A 164 27.87 -32.76 5.40
CA HIS A 164 26.61 -32.14 4.96
C HIS A 164 25.45 -33.16 4.92
N LYS A 165 25.71 -34.39 4.42
CA LYS A 165 24.72 -35.47 4.45
C LYS A 165 24.33 -35.87 5.89
N GLN A 166 25.29 -35.85 6.82
CA GLN A 166 25.03 -36.20 8.22
C GLN A 166 24.18 -35.13 8.90
N ILE A 167 24.36 -33.83 8.56
CA ILE A 167 23.49 -32.75 9.06
C ILE A 167 22.05 -33.05 8.68
N LEU A 168 21.74 -33.24 7.40
CA LEU A 168 20.39 -33.50 6.92
C LEU A 168 19.79 -34.75 7.53
N LYS A 169 20.59 -35.84 7.58
CA LYS A 169 20.15 -37.07 8.23
C LYS A 169 19.78 -36.85 9.70
N THR A 170 20.58 -36.08 10.43
CA THR A 170 20.34 -35.84 11.86
C THR A 170 19.04 -35.02 12.07
N ILE A 171 18.77 -34.04 11.20
CA ILE A 171 17.50 -33.28 11.25
C ILE A 171 16.31 -34.23 11.05
N ILE A 172 16.41 -35.16 10.09
CA ILE A 172 15.34 -36.15 9.82
C ILE A 172 15.21 -37.13 11.00
N ASP A 173 16.32 -37.68 11.50
CA ASP A 173 16.33 -38.64 12.61
C ASP A 173 15.80 -38.02 13.95
N LEU A 174 15.89 -36.70 14.09
CA LEU A 174 15.34 -35.94 15.25
C LEU A 174 13.90 -35.46 15.06
N GLU A 175 13.25 -35.82 13.95
CA GLU A 175 11.87 -35.41 13.61
C GLU A 175 11.69 -33.88 13.50
N ASP A 176 12.75 -33.13 13.14
CA ASP A 176 12.75 -31.66 13.03
C ASP A 176 12.67 -31.16 11.55
N ALA A 177 12.45 -32.08 10.61
CA ALA A 177 12.49 -31.80 9.18
C ALA A 177 11.37 -30.86 8.73
N ASP A 178 10.18 -30.92 9.35
CA ASP A 178 9.05 -30.06 9.01
C ASP A 178 9.35 -28.59 9.30
N GLU A 179 9.83 -28.26 10.50
CA GLU A 179 10.19 -26.89 10.88
C GLU A 179 11.39 -26.40 10.05
N PHE A 180 12.33 -27.28 9.69
CA PHE A 180 13.44 -26.93 8.83
C PHE A 180 12.99 -26.63 7.38
N ILE A 181 12.01 -27.36 6.82
CA ILE A 181 11.37 -27.06 5.52
C ILE A 181 10.68 -25.69 5.57
N ILE A 182 9.95 -25.38 6.66
CA ILE A 182 9.28 -24.09 6.84
C ILE A 182 10.31 -22.97 6.88
N ALA A 183 11.40 -23.14 7.63
CA ALA A 183 12.48 -22.17 7.74
C ALA A 183 13.18 -21.92 6.40
N LEU A 184 13.50 -22.97 5.62
CA LEU A 184 14.06 -22.85 4.28
C LEU A 184 13.08 -22.17 3.30
N SER A 185 11.80 -22.51 3.36
CA SER A 185 10.77 -21.88 2.53
C SER A 185 10.63 -20.38 2.82
N ALA A 186 10.67 -20.00 4.09
CA ALA A 186 10.67 -18.59 4.51
C ALA A 186 11.92 -17.85 4.01
N LEU A 187 13.11 -18.48 4.13
CA LEU A 187 14.34 -17.92 3.59
C LEU A 187 14.31 -17.73 2.08
N ILE A 188 13.80 -18.73 1.33
CA ILE A 188 13.65 -18.67 -0.13
C ILE A 188 12.76 -17.47 -0.52
N LYS A 189 11.61 -17.30 0.12
CA LYS A 189 10.71 -16.15 -0.11
C LYS A 189 11.41 -14.82 0.20
N ARG A 190 12.12 -14.74 1.32
CA ARG A 190 12.87 -13.54 1.73
C ARG A 190 14.00 -13.18 0.78
N LEU A 191 14.71 -14.18 0.21
CA LEU A 191 15.77 -13.95 -0.77
C LEU A 191 15.24 -13.72 -2.19
N ALA A 192 14.02 -14.17 -2.49
CA ALA A 192 13.39 -13.95 -3.79
C ALA A 192 13.01 -12.47 -3.99
N VAL A 193 12.53 -11.78 -2.93
CA VAL A 193 12.17 -10.37 -2.96
C VAL A 193 13.03 -9.62 -1.97
N ASP A 194 13.83 -8.69 -2.46
CA ASP A 194 14.75 -7.89 -1.64
C ASP A 194 14.03 -6.71 -0.99
N HIS A 195 13.20 -6.03 -1.75
CA HIS A 195 12.44 -4.86 -1.31
C HIS A 195 11.04 -4.85 -1.92
N LEU A 196 10.07 -4.42 -1.12
CA LEU A 196 8.67 -4.32 -1.51
C LEU A 196 8.25 -2.84 -1.50
N HIS A 197 7.71 -2.36 -2.62
CA HIS A 197 7.10 -1.04 -2.75
C HIS A 197 5.59 -1.19 -2.82
N ILE A 198 4.87 -0.54 -1.92
CA ILE A 198 3.40 -0.46 -1.93
C ILE A 198 3.01 0.94 -2.38
N VAL A 199 2.56 1.07 -3.61
CA VAL A 199 2.25 2.36 -4.24
C VAL A 199 0.79 2.76 -3.95
N GLY A 200 0.43 2.71 -2.67
CA GLY A 200 -0.80 3.22 -2.10
C GLY A 200 -2.04 2.33 -2.20
N ASP A 201 -3.07 2.80 -1.54
CA ASP A 201 -4.41 2.23 -1.47
C ASP A 201 -4.45 0.80 -0.90
N VAL A 202 -3.94 0.67 0.32
CA VAL A 202 -4.08 -0.56 1.12
C VAL A 202 -5.50 -0.70 1.65
N PHE A 203 -6.12 0.43 2.06
CA PHE A 203 -7.44 0.47 2.66
C PHE A 203 -8.60 0.51 1.67
N ASP A 204 -9.80 0.33 2.21
CA ASP A 204 -11.12 0.40 1.57
C ASP A 204 -11.38 -0.67 0.49
N ARG A 205 -12.64 -0.77 0.05
CA ARG A 205 -13.24 -1.71 -0.91
C ARG A 205 -13.25 -3.16 -0.45
N GLY A 206 -12.12 -3.78 -0.09
CA GLY A 206 -12.05 -5.08 0.58
C GLY A 206 -12.01 -4.94 2.11
N GLY A 207 -12.36 -6.01 2.81
CA GLY A 207 -12.62 -5.98 4.26
C GLY A 207 -11.44 -6.38 5.17
N SER A 208 -10.22 -6.56 4.64
CA SER A 208 -9.11 -7.14 5.42
C SER A 208 -7.81 -6.34 5.33
N ALA A 209 -7.89 -5.01 5.20
CA ALA A 209 -6.71 -4.14 5.19
C ALA A 209 -5.90 -4.25 6.50
N ASP A 210 -6.57 -4.51 7.63
CA ASP A 210 -5.94 -4.75 8.92
C ASP A 210 -4.99 -5.95 8.92
N LYS A 211 -5.37 -7.05 8.26
CA LYS A 211 -4.52 -8.25 8.12
C LYS A 211 -3.34 -8.00 7.18
N ILE A 212 -3.56 -7.22 6.11
CA ILE A 212 -2.49 -6.81 5.19
C ILE A 212 -1.45 -5.98 5.93
N LEU A 213 -1.88 -4.99 6.73
CA LEU A 213 -0.99 -4.14 7.50
C LEU A 213 -0.25 -4.90 8.60
N ASP A 214 -0.88 -5.87 9.27
CA ASP A 214 -0.19 -6.76 10.21
C ASP A 214 0.90 -7.59 9.50
N LEU A 215 0.64 -8.12 8.29
CA LEU A 215 1.62 -8.85 7.49
C LEU A 215 2.78 -7.95 7.04
N LEU A 216 2.48 -6.74 6.57
CA LEU A 216 3.48 -5.76 6.15
C LEU A 216 4.33 -5.25 7.31
N TYR A 217 3.77 -5.16 8.52
CA TYR A 217 4.48 -4.70 9.72
C TYR A 217 5.71 -5.56 10.03
N ASP A 218 5.61 -6.86 9.80
CA ASP A 218 6.69 -7.83 10.03
C ASP A 218 7.55 -8.09 8.77
N TYR A 219 7.26 -7.40 7.65
CA TYR A 219 8.01 -7.60 6.42
C TYR A 219 9.41 -6.99 6.49
N HIS A 220 10.41 -7.71 5.96
CA HIS A 220 11.83 -7.42 6.19
C HIS A 220 12.35 -6.11 5.58
N SER A 221 11.78 -5.64 4.47
CA SER A 221 12.20 -4.40 3.80
C SER A 221 11.08 -3.88 2.91
N LEU A 222 10.50 -2.73 3.25
CA LEU A 222 9.46 -2.11 2.45
C LEU A 222 9.38 -0.59 2.64
N ASP A 223 8.77 0.06 1.66
CA ASP A 223 8.22 1.40 1.76
C ASP A 223 6.78 1.47 1.21
N ILE A 224 6.09 2.57 1.50
CA ILE A 224 4.68 2.77 1.16
C ILE A 224 4.52 4.19 0.64
N GLU A 225 4.08 4.39 -0.59
CA GLU A 225 3.55 5.67 -1.03
C GLU A 225 2.08 5.75 -0.64
N TRP A 226 1.69 6.82 0.09
CA TRP A 226 0.30 6.93 0.55
C TRP A 226 -0.67 7.08 -0.61
N GLY A 227 -1.71 6.26 -0.62
CA GLY A 227 -2.87 6.43 -1.49
C GLY A 227 -3.91 7.36 -0.88
N ASN A 228 -4.87 7.81 -1.68
CA ASN A 228 -5.93 8.65 -1.16
C ASN A 228 -6.82 7.91 -0.15
N HIS A 229 -7.06 6.60 -0.34
CA HIS A 229 -7.78 5.80 0.66
C HIS A 229 -6.98 5.62 1.96
N ASP A 230 -5.65 5.54 1.90
CA ASP A 230 -4.81 5.48 3.10
C ASP A 230 -4.86 6.81 3.87
N ILE A 231 -4.70 7.94 3.18
CA ILE A 231 -4.81 9.29 3.75
C ILE A 231 -6.20 9.52 4.39
N LEU A 232 -7.25 8.95 3.82
CA LEU A 232 -8.59 9.03 4.39
C LEU A 232 -8.65 8.40 5.80
N TRP A 233 -8.10 7.19 5.96
CA TRP A 233 -8.01 6.52 7.25
C TRP A 233 -7.04 7.20 8.22
N MET A 234 -5.91 7.70 7.72
CA MET A 234 -4.96 8.49 8.49
C MET A 234 -5.63 9.77 9.02
N GLY A 235 -6.37 10.50 8.17
CA GLY A 235 -7.13 11.70 8.55
C GLY A 235 -8.24 11.41 9.57
N ALA A 236 -8.92 10.27 9.44
CA ALA A 236 -9.88 9.81 10.43
C ALA A 236 -9.24 9.53 11.80
N ALA A 237 -8.07 8.91 11.82
CA ALA A 237 -7.30 8.69 13.05
C ALA A 237 -6.77 9.99 13.67
N CYS A 238 -6.47 11.02 12.85
CA CYS A 238 -6.13 12.36 13.30
C CYS A 238 -7.34 13.13 13.86
N GLY A 239 -8.56 12.59 13.72
CA GLY A 239 -9.78 13.20 14.25
C GLY A 239 -10.48 14.15 13.28
N ASN A 240 -10.24 14.06 11.97
CA ASN A 240 -11.06 14.78 11.00
C ASN A 240 -12.43 14.10 10.86
N ASP A 241 -13.49 14.79 11.25
CA ASP A 241 -14.85 14.24 11.31
C ASP A 241 -15.40 13.90 9.92
N ALA A 242 -15.04 14.64 8.87
CA ALA A 242 -15.44 14.32 7.50
C ALA A 242 -14.71 13.07 6.98
N CYS A 243 -13.43 12.89 7.31
CA CYS A 243 -12.71 11.65 7.02
C CYS A 243 -13.34 10.45 7.75
N ILE A 244 -13.71 10.60 9.01
CA ILE A 244 -14.40 9.55 9.80
C ILE A 244 -15.70 9.13 9.12
N CYS A 245 -16.54 10.10 8.72
CA CYS A 245 -17.79 9.81 8.01
C CYS A 245 -17.54 9.11 6.67
N ASN A 246 -16.52 9.53 5.93
CA ASN A 246 -16.16 8.93 4.64
C ASN A 246 -15.66 7.48 4.79
N VAL A 247 -14.79 7.20 5.78
CA VAL A 247 -14.34 5.84 6.11
C VAL A 247 -15.54 4.94 6.38
N ILE A 248 -16.44 5.38 7.27
CA ILE A 248 -17.63 4.59 7.64
C ILE A 248 -18.52 4.39 6.41
N ARG A 249 -18.83 5.44 5.65
CA ARG A 249 -19.65 5.37 4.44
C ARG A 249 -19.07 4.40 3.40
N ASN A 250 -17.77 4.48 3.15
CA ASN A 250 -17.11 3.58 2.20
C ASN A 250 -17.23 2.12 2.64
N ASN A 251 -16.97 1.82 3.90
CA ASN A 251 -17.05 0.45 4.40
C ASN A 251 -18.50 -0.09 4.41
N LEU A 252 -19.48 0.74 4.75
CA LEU A 252 -20.90 0.36 4.65
C LEU A 252 -21.32 0.09 3.19
N LYS A 253 -20.84 0.89 2.23
CA LYS A 253 -21.11 0.72 0.80
C LYS A 253 -20.64 -0.63 0.26
N TYR A 254 -19.50 -1.12 0.75
CA TYR A 254 -18.90 -2.41 0.35
C TYR A 254 -19.25 -3.56 1.31
N ASN A 255 -20.13 -3.33 2.28
CA ASN A 255 -20.50 -4.30 3.32
C ASN A 255 -19.32 -4.83 4.16
N ASN A 256 -18.36 -3.98 4.44
CA ASN A 256 -17.15 -4.28 5.22
C ASN A 256 -17.29 -3.82 6.69
N VAL A 257 -18.40 -4.13 7.35
CA VAL A 257 -18.63 -3.73 8.75
C VAL A 257 -17.60 -4.35 9.69
N GLU A 258 -17.12 -5.54 9.36
CA GLU A 258 -16.20 -6.32 10.20
C GLU A 258 -14.87 -5.61 10.46
N ILE A 259 -14.33 -4.89 9.48
CA ILE A 259 -13.07 -4.14 9.70
C ILE A 259 -13.27 -3.01 10.70
N LEU A 260 -14.44 -2.35 10.68
CA LEU A 260 -14.76 -1.29 11.64
C LEU A 260 -14.99 -1.87 13.05
N GLU A 261 -15.90 -2.84 13.19
CA GLU A 261 -16.33 -3.33 14.51
C GLU A 261 -15.34 -4.34 15.11
N ASN A 262 -14.91 -5.35 14.34
CA ASN A 262 -14.09 -6.44 14.86
C ASN A 262 -12.61 -6.09 14.86
N ALA A 263 -12.09 -5.48 13.78
CA ALA A 263 -10.68 -5.18 13.70
C ALA A 263 -10.29 -3.92 14.51
N TYR A 264 -11.07 -2.84 14.42
CA TYR A 264 -10.73 -1.56 15.04
C TYR A 264 -11.62 -1.14 16.23
N GLY A 265 -12.68 -1.93 16.53
CA GLY A 265 -13.55 -1.67 17.69
C GLY A 265 -14.45 -0.44 17.54
N ILE A 266 -14.77 -0.05 16.30
CA ILE A 266 -15.60 1.10 15.99
C ILE A 266 -17.05 0.65 15.89
N SER A 267 -17.84 0.86 16.94
CA SER A 267 -19.24 0.40 16.98
C SER A 267 -20.18 1.35 16.24
N LEU A 268 -20.93 0.78 15.29
CA LEU A 268 -21.92 1.47 14.47
C LEU A 268 -23.35 1.41 15.05
N ARG A 269 -23.57 0.71 16.14
CA ARG A 269 -24.91 0.43 16.69
C ARG A 269 -25.77 1.69 16.86
N GLN A 270 -25.21 2.78 17.39
CA GLN A 270 -25.98 4.01 17.61
C GLN A 270 -26.33 4.69 16.29
N LEU A 271 -25.42 4.69 15.33
CA LEU A 271 -25.65 5.20 13.99
C LEU A 271 -26.77 4.41 13.28
N MET A 272 -26.75 3.08 13.40
CA MET A 272 -27.82 2.22 12.86
C MET A 272 -29.17 2.55 13.46
N LEU A 273 -29.31 2.62 14.79
CA LEU A 273 -30.55 2.94 15.47
C LEU A 273 -31.08 4.34 15.13
N PHE A 274 -30.18 5.31 15.04
CA PHE A 274 -30.52 6.67 14.62
C PHE A 274 -31.03 6.68 13.16
N GLY A 275 -30.30 6.02 12.27
CA GLY A 275 -30.66 5.90 10.86
C GLY A 275 -32.05 5.28 10.68
N MET A 276 -32.31 4.12 11.32
CA MET A 276 -33.60 3.43 11.27
C MET A 276 -34.75 4.36 11.73
N LYS A 277 -34.57 5.03 12.86
CA LYS A 277 -35.56 5.95 13.44
C LYS A 277 -35.84 7.15 12.53
N THR A 278 -34.77 7.77 12.00
CA THR A 278 -34.83 9.10 11.36
C THR A 278 -35.15 9.00 9.87
N TYR A 279 -34.61 7.99 9.19
CA TYR A 279 -34.76 7.77 7.74
C TYR A 279 -35.86 6.75 7.41
N GLY A 280 -36.41 6.03 8.40
CA GLY A 280 -37.49 5.05 8.19
C GLY A 280 -37.03 3.80 7.41
N ILE A 281 -35.74 3.48 7.45
CA ILE A 281 -35.13 2.34 6.77
C ILE A 281 -35.01 1.18 7.77
N GLU A 282 -35.59 0.01 7.47
CA GLU A 282 -35.57 -1.14 8.38
C GLU A 282 -34.23 -1.83 8.48
N ASP A 283 -33.46 -1.89 7.38
CA ASP A 283 -32.11 -2.44 7.38
C ASP A 283 -31.13 -1.50 8.09
N GLY A 284 -30.48 -1.99 9.14
CA GLY A 284 -29.59 -1.18 9.98
C GLY A 284 -28.36 -0.67 9.25
N ILE A 285 -27.80 -1.45 8.32
CA ILE A 285 -26.61 -1.08 7.53
C ILE A 285 -26.96 0.02 6.53
N GLU A 286 -28.04 -0.15 5.79
CA GLU A 286 -28.54 0.87 4.85
C GLU A 286 -28.97 2.13 5.57
N ALA A 287 -29.62 2.01 6.74
CA ALA A 287 -30.00 3.14 7.58
C ALA A 287 -28.77 3.92 8.08
N ALA A 288 -27.76 3.22 8.54
CA ALA A 288 -26.48 3.83 8.95
C ALA A 288 -25.80 4.52 7.77
N ARG A 289 -25.79 3.89 6.58
CA ARG A 289 -25.21 4.45 5.36
C ARG A 289 -25.92 5.74 4.94
N ALA A 290 -27.24 5.77 4.97
CA ALA A 290 -28.04 6.96 4.68
C ALA A 290 -27.70 8.11 5.67
N ALA A 291 -27.70 7.83 6.97
CA ALA A 291 -27.42 8.80 8.01
C ALA A 291 -25.98 9.36 7.91
N ILE A 292 -24.98 8.50 7.83
CA ILE A 292 -23.59 8.93 7.78
C ILE A 292 -23.26 9.69 6.49
N THR A 293 -23.96 9.40 5.39
CA THR A 293 -23.78 10.12 4.12
C THR A 293 -24.26 11.57 4.22
N VAL A 294 -25.40 11.82 4.88
CA VAL A 294 -25.88 13.19 5.11
C VAL A 294 -24.97 13.92 6.09
N MET A 295 -24.54 13.27 7.18
CA MET A 295 -23.57 13.85 8.12
C MET A 295 -22.25 14.20 7.40
N LEU A 296 -21.78 13.35 6.50
CA LEU A 296 -20.59 13.62 5.68
C LEU A 296 -20.73 14.92 4.89
N PHE A 297 -21.82 15.10 4.13
CA PHE A 297 -22.01 16.32 3.33
C PHE A 297 -22.13 17.58 4.17
N LYS A 298 -22.68 17.47 5.38
CA LYS A 298 -22.69 18.60 6.33
C LYS A 298 -21.27 18.98 6.76
N LEU A 299 -20.46 18.00 7.13
CA LEU A 299 -19.09 18.23 7.59
C LEU A 299 -18.15 18.66 6.45
N GLU A 300 -18.29 18.07 5.26
CA GLU A 300 -17.58 18.53 4.06
C GLU A 300 -17.93 20.00 3.74
N GLY A 301 -19.21 20.36 3.82
CA GLY A 301 -19.64 21.75 3.61
C GLY A 301 -19.02 22.71 4.62
N GLN A 302 -18.92 22.32 5.90
CA GLN A 302 -18.23 23.12 6.91
C GLN A 302 -16.74 23.32 6.57
N LEU A 303 -16.05 22.26 6.12
CA LEU A 303 -14.65 22.35 5.69
C LEU A 303 -14.47 23.27 4.48
N ILE A 304 -15.30 23.10 3.45
CA ILE A 304 -15.24 23.92 2.23
C ILE A 304 -15.47 25.41 2.54
N LEU A 305 -16.42 25.71 3.42
CA LEU A 305 -16.70 27.09 3.84
C LEU A 305 -15.59 27.69 4.71
N ALA A 306 -14.89 26.86 5.49
CA ALA A 306 -13.74 27.28 6.29
C ALA A 306 -12.47 27.47 5.46
N HIS A 307 -12.33 26.71 4.36
CA HIS A 307 -11.15 26.65 3.48
C HIS A 307 -11.51 26.96 2.03
N PRO A 308 -11.87 28.20 1.68
CA PRO A 308 -12.21 28.58 0.30
C PRO A 308 -11.02 28.41 -0.66
N GLU A 309 -9.79 28.41 -0.16
CA GLU A 309 -8.56 28.14 -0.91
C GLU A 309 -8.48 26.72 -1.50
N TYR A 310 -9.28 25.76 -1.01
CA TYR A 310 -9.38 24.43 -1.61
C TYR A 310 -10.13 24.41 -2.95
N GLU A 311 -10.82 25.50 -3.30
CA GLU A 311 -11.57 25.65 -4.56
C GLU A 311 -12.64 24.55 -4.80
N MET A 312 -13.23 24.01 -3.71
CA MET A 312 -14.15 22.88 -3.76
C MET A 312 -15.63 23.27 -3.59
N GLY A 313 -15.98 24.55 -3.82
CA GLY A 313 -17.36 25.06 -3.67
C GLY A 313 -18.41 24.36 -4.53
N ASN A 314 -17.99 23.68 -5.60
CA ASN A 314 -18.86 22.85 -6.43
C ASN A 314 -19.45 21.62 -5.70
N ARG A 315 -18.95 21.26 -4.51
CA ARG A 315 -19.47 20.18 -3.66
C ARG A 315 -20.50 20.68 -2.63
N LEU A 316 -20.75 21.96 -2.54
CA LEU A 316 -21.81 22.52 -1.72
C LEU A 316 -23.16 22.27 -2.38
N MET A 317 -23.94 21.31 -1.85
CA MET A 317 -25.21 20.85 -2.45
C MET A 317 -26.40 20.94 -1.48
N LEU A 318 -26.16 20.96 -0.16
CA LEU A 318 -27.25 20.90 0.82
C LEU A 318 -28.04 22.20 0.92
N ASP A 319 -27.47 23.34 0.56
CA ASP A 319 -28.12 24.65 0.47
C ASP A 319 -28.94 24.84 -0.81
N ARG A 320 -28.88 23.87 -1.74
CA ARG A 320 -29.53 23.92 -3.06
C ARG A 320 -30.45 22.71 -3.33
N LEU A 321 -30.87 21.99 -2.29
CA LEU A 321 -31.65 20.75 -2.45
C LEU A 321 -32.96 20.99 -3.21
N ASP A 322 -33.61 22.14 -3.06
CA ASP A 322 -34.84 22.46 -3.79
C ASP A 322 -34.62 22.69 -5.28
N GLU A 323 -33.48 23.29 -5.65
CA GLU A 323 -33.10 23.46 -7.08
C GLU A 323 -32.76 22.10 -7.76
N LEU A 324 -32.29 21.13 -6.97
CA LEU A 324 -31.88 19.81 -7.47
C LEU A 324 -33.03 18.82 -7.62
N GLN A 325 -34.28 19.20 -7.26
CA GLN A 325 -35.44 18.31 -7.46
C GLN A 325 -35.68 17.97 -8.94
N ASP A 326 -35.43 18.91 -9.85
CA ASP A 326 -35.60 18.71 -11.29
C ASP A 326 -34.65 17.64 -11.87
N VAL A 327 -33.52 17.38 -11.20
CA VAL A 327 -32.56 16.33 -11.57
C VAL A 327 -32.69 15.06 -10.73
N GLY A 328 -33.79 14.93 -9.97
CA GLY A 328 -34.19 13.71 -9.28
C GLY A 328 -33.80 13.61 -7.81
N VAL A 329 -33.34 14.69 -7.18
CA VAL A 329 -33.03 14.71 -5.75
C VAL A 329 -34.33 14.75 -4.94
N ASP A 330 -34.59 13.73 -4.12
CA ASP A 330 -35.74 13.71 -3.21
C ASP A 330 -35.37 14.34 -1.85
N ARG A 331 -35.98 15.49 -1.55
CA ARG A 331 -35.76 16.21 -0.29
C ARG A 331 -36.03 15.35 0.97
N LYS A 332 -36.92 14.34 0.86
CA LYS A 332 -37.22 13.42 1.97
C LYS A 332 -36.02 12.57 2.41
N ARG A 333 -35.03 12.42 1.54
CA ARG A 333 -33.78 11.72 1.87
C ARG A 333 -32.86 12.52 2.80
N PHE A 334 -33.21 13.77 3.10
CA PHE A 334 -32.43 14.72 3.92
C PHE A 334 -33.22 15.21 5.15
N PRO A 335 -33.77 14.30 5.98
CA PRO A 335 -34.69 14.68 7.06
C PRO A 335 -34.04 15.54 8.15
N THR A 336 -32.73 15.54 8.25
CA THR A 336 -31.97 16.29 9.29
C THR A 336 -31.33 17.57 8.78
N VAL A 337 -31.54 17.91 7.50
CA VAL A 337 -30.98 19.16 6.93
C VAL A 337 -31.93 20.32 7.26
N ASP A 338 -31.40 21.33 7.93
CA ASP A 338 -32.08 22.59 8.30
C ASP A 338 -31.85 23.60 7.17
N ASP A 339 -32.94 24.21 6.67
CA ASP A 339 -32.86 25.14 5.53
C ASP A 339 -32.13 26.46 5.87
N GLU A 340 -32.13 26.88 7.15
CA GLU A 340 -31.39 28.07 7.60
C GLU A 340 -29.89 27.76 7.83
N ARG A 341 -29.57 26.51 8.19
CA ARG A 341 -28.19 26.06 8.49
C ARG A 341 -27.92 24.67 7.89
N PRO A 342 -27.89 24.56 6.55
CA PRO A 342 -27.88 23.27 5.85
C PRO A 342 -26.66 22.38 6.18
N TYR A 343 -25.56 22.97 6.58
CA TYR A 343 -24.32 22.26 6.94
C TYR A 343 -24.17 22.05 8.46
N ALA A 344 -25.13 22.43 9.30
CA ALA A 344 -25.06 22.15 10.73
C ALA A 344 -25.50 20.72 11.04
N LEU A 345 -24.76 20.02 11.91
CA LEU A 345 -25.22 18.75 12.47
C LEU A 345 -26.42 19.03 13.43
N SER A 346 -27.39 18.12 13.42
CA SER A 346 -28.42 18.11 14.46
C SER A 346 -27.85 17.73 15.83
N ASP A 347 -28.59 17.91 16.90
CA ASP A 347 -28.15 17.54 18.26
C ASP A 347 -27.85 16.02 18.36
N GLU A 348 -28.72 15.15 17.77
CA GLU A 348 -28.51 13.72 17.75
C GLU A 348 -27.29 13.32 16.92
N GLU A 349 -27.09 13.92 15.73
CA GLU A 349 -25.90 13.72 14.89
C GLU A 349 -24.62 14.15 15.61
N THR A 350 -24.66 15.28 16.34
CA THR A 350 -23.52 15.78 17.12
C THR A 350 -23.11 14.77 18.22
N VAL A 351 -24.07 14.16 18.90
CA VAL A 351 -23.80 13.14 19.92
C VAL A 351 -23.18 11.89 19.31
N ILE A 352 -23.69 11.45 18.16
CA ILE A 352 -23.16 10.28 17.42
C ILE A 352 -21.73 10.58 16.95
N MET A 353 -21.52 11.76 16.31
CA MET A 353 -20.21 12.14 15.80
C MET A 353 -19.13 12.18 16.89
N ARG A 354 -19.44 12.76 18.06
CA ARG A 354 -18.50 12.77 19.20
C ARG A 354 -18.07 11.36 19.64
N LYS A 355 -18.96 10.37 19.56
CA LYS A 355 -18.65 8.98 19.93
C LYS A 355 -17.81 8.31 18.87
N LEU A 356 -18.15 8.48 17.60
CA LEU A 356 -17.36 7.98 16.48
C LEU A 356 -15.96 8.58 16.51
N HIS A 357 -15.86 9.89 16.63
CA HIS A 357 -14.59 10.62 16.76
C HIS A 357 -13.72 10.01 17.86
N ARG A 358 -14.28 9.83 19.06
CA ARG A 358 -13.54 9.25 20.17
C ARG A 358 -13.01 7.84 19.84
N GLN A 359 -13.81 7.01 19.19
CA GLN A 359 -13.39 5.65 18.82
C GLN A 359 -12.22 5.64 17.84
N PHE A 360 -12.23 6.53 16.84
CA PHE A 360 -11.13 6.67 15.88
C PHE A 360 -9.85 7.18 16.53
N VAL A 361 -9.92 8.25 17.33
CA VAL A 361 -8.73 8.87 17.95
C VAL A 361 -8.14 8.09 19.14
N THR A 362 -8.87 7.10 19.67
CA THR A 362 -8.38 6.28 20.80
C THR A 362 -8.17 4.81 20.44
N GLY A 363 -8.46 4.40 19.21
CA GLY A 363 -8.37 3.01 18.76
C GLY A 363 -6.91 2.53 18.64
N GLN A 364 -6.44 1.73 19.61
CA GLN A 364 -5.03 1.34 19.70
C GLN A 364 -4.53 0.60 18.44
N ARG A 365 -5.31 -0.35 17.89
CA ARG A 365 -4.91 -1.10 16.70
C ARG A 365 -4.90 -0.21 15.46
N LEU A 366 -5.88 0.69 15.32
CA LEU A 366 -5.90 1.67 14.24
C LEU A 366 -4.65 2.55 14.29
N HIS A 367 -4.32 3.10 15.46
CA HIS A 367 -3.13 3.92 15.63
C HIS A 367 -1.82 3.16 15.45
N LYS A 368 -1.75 1.84 15.74
CA LYS A 368 -0.59 1.00 15.38
C LYS A 368 -0.39 1.01 13.86
N HIS A 369 -1.44 0.79 13.09
CA HIS A 369 -1.39 0.73 11.63
C HIS A 369 -1.14 2.12 11.01
N VAL A 370 -1.80 3.15 11.49
CA VAL A 370 -1.59 4.53 11.02
C VAL A 370 -0.15 4.99 11.29
N ARG A 371 0.40 4.72 12.48
CA ARG A 371 1.81 5.00 12.78
C ARG A 371 2.75 4.28 11.82
N PHE A 372 2.46 3.02 11.51
CA PHE A 372 3.24 2.25 10.55
C PHE A 372 3.22 2.90 9.15
N LEU A 373 2.07 3.41 8.69
CA LEU A 373 1.99 4.17 7.43
C LEU A 373 2.83 5.45 7.48
N TYR A 374 2.86 6.16 8.62
CA TYR A 374 3.73 7.34 8.78
C TYR A 374 5.21 6.97 8.84
N ASP A 375 5.55 5.86 9.50
CA ASP A 375 6.95 5.43 9.68
C ASP A 375 7.57 4.89 8.38
N LYS A 376 6.77 4.23 7.53
CA LYS A 376 7.21 3.57 6.30
C LYS A 376 6.82 4.30 5.03
N GLY A 377 5.94 5.28 5.11
CA GLY A 377 5.35 5.92 3.95
C GLY A 377 5.64 7.40 3.79
N GLY A 378 5.21 7.91 2.64
CA GLY A 378 5.28 9.31 2.23
C GLY A 378 4.43 9.60 1.00
N MET A 379 4.44 10.85 0.56
CA MET A 379 3.74 11.27 -0.65
C MET A 379 4.37 10.72 -1.93
N TYR A 380 5.67 10.45 -1.91
CA TYR A 380 6.43 9.86 -3.01
C TYR A 380 7.75 9.27 -2.50
N ASN A 381 8.37 8.43 -3.32
CA ASN A 381 9.74 7.95 -3.08
C ASN A 381 10.56 8.00 -4.38
N VAL A 382 11.88 8.14 -4.24
CA VAL A 382 12.85 7.96 -5.32
C VAL A 382 13.77 6.81 -4.94
N TYR A 383 13.64 5.70 -5.64
CA TYR A 383 14.37 4.48 -5.32
C TYR A 383 14.98 3.85 -6.60
N ASN A 384 16.28 3.62 -6.61
CA ASN A 384 17.02 3.02 -7.74
C ASN A 384 16.71 3.61 -9.13
N GLY A 385 16.51 4.93 -9.21
CA GLY A 385 16.17 5.62 -10.46
C GLY A 385 14.68 5.62 -10.80
N ASN A 386 13.83 4.99 -9.98
CA ASN A 386 12.39 5.03 -10.13
C ASN A 386 11.79 6.12 -9.24
N LEU A 387 10.81 6.84 -9.77
CA LEU A 387 9.97 7.77 -9.04
C LEU A 387 8.61 7.10 -8.77
N LEU A 388 8.28 6.91 -7.51
CA LEU A 388 7.06 6.27 -7.06
C LEU A 388 6.14 7.31 -6.42
N TYR A 389 4.89 7.34 -6.81
CA TYR A 389 3.80 8.09 -6.18
C TYR A 389 2.46 7.48 -6.58
N HIS A 390 1.45 7.60 -5.70
CA HIS A 390 0.17 6.93 -5.94
C HIS A 390 -0.64 7.53 -7.08
N GLY A 391 -0.99 8.81 -7.01
CA GLY A 391 -1.95 9.46 -7.91
C GLY A 391 -1.30 10.22 -9.06
N CYS A 392 -1.04 11.52 -8.89
CA CYS A 392 -0.53 12.38 -9.94
C CYS A 392 0.42 13.48 -9.41
N VAL A 393 1.16 14.10 -10.32
CA VAL A 393 1.74 15.43 -10.12
C VAL A 393 0.84 16.42 -10.84
N PRO A 394 0.03 17.24 -10.14
CA PRO A 394 -0.98 18.09 -10.75
C PRO A 394 -0.40 19.06 -11.79
N VAL A 395 -1.09 19.18 -12.92
CA VAL A 395 -0.73 20.10 -14.02
C VAL A 395 -1.96 20.86 -14.53
N ASP A 396 -1.71 22.00 -15.13
CA ASP A 396 -2.72 22.78 -15.83
C ASP A 396 -3.03 22.21 -17.24
N SER A 397 -3.97 22.83 -17.94
CA SER A 397 -4.37 22.43 -19.32
C SER A 397 -3.22 22.51 -20.33
N ASN A 398 -2.17 23.28 -20.07
CA ASN A 398 -0.99 23.41 -20.93
C ASN A 398 0.11 22.39 -20.59
N GLY A 399 -0.02 21.68 -19.45
CA GLY A 399 0.96 20.70 -18.94
C GLY A 399 2.05 21.32 -18.08
N ALA A 400 1.92 22.59 -17.67
CA ALA A 400 2.76 23.18 -16.64
C ALA A 400 2.30 22.72 -15.26
N PHE A 401 3.21 22.58 -14.28
CA PHE A 401 2.86 22.18 -12.91
C PHE A 401 1.87 23.17 -12.32
N ASP A 402 0.69 22.68 -11.92
CA ASP A 402 -0.37 23.48 -11.30
C ASP A 402 0.05 23.91 -9.89
N LYS A 403 -0.47 25.04 -9.47
CA LYS A 403 -0.13 25.66 -8.18
C LYS A 403 -1.24 25.47 -7.20
N LEU A 404 -0.90 25.04 -5.99
CA LEU A 404 -1.80 25.01 -4.85
C LEU A 404 -1.33 26.02 -3.80
N TYR A 405 -2.28 26.82 -3.27
CA TYR A 405 -2.02 27.75 -2.19
C TYR A 405 -2.14 27.04 -0.85
N ILE A 406 -1.05 27.02 -0.06
CA ILE A 406 -0.98 26.37 1.26
C ILE A 406 -0.21 27.30 2.20
N ASP A 407 -0.77 27.59 3.38
CA ASP A 407 -0.11 28.36 4.45
C ASP A 407 0.47 29.71 3.98
N GLY A 408 -0.18 30.39 3.04
CA GLY A 408 0.24 31.72 2.57
C GLY A 408 1.18 31.71 1.35
N GLU A 409 1.56 30.54 0.82
CA GLU A 409 2.47 30.40 -0.31
C GLU A 409 1.93 29.45 -1.39
N PHE A 410 2.44 29.57 -2.62
CA PHE A 410 2.10 28.68 -3.72
C PHE A 410 3.16 27.60 -3.90
N TYR A 411 2.72 26.35 -3.93
CA TYR A 411 3.58 25.17 -4.16
C TYR A 411 3.16 24.48 -5.46
N HIS A 412 4.10 23.86 -6.15
CA HIS A 412 3.88 23.08 -7.37
C HIS A 412 4.94 21.99 -7.55
N GLY A 413 4.71 21.02 -8.43
CA GLY A 413 5.65 19.95 -8.74
C GLY A 413 6.10 19.20 -7.47
N ARG A 414 7.41 18.97 -7.36
CA ARG A 414 8.00 18.30 -6.19
C ARG A 414 7.73 19.05 -4.88
N ALA A 415 7.86 20.38 -4.89
CA ALA A 415 7.65 21.19 -3.69
C ALA A 415 6.21 21.08 -3.15
N LEU A 416 5.22 20.84 -4.03
CA LEU A 416 3.85 20.57 -3.61
C LEU A 416 3.75 19.22 -2.87
N LEU A 417 4.36 18.14 -3.40
CA LEU A 417 4.34 16.84 -2.74
C LEU A 417 5.08 16.90 -1.39
N ASP A 418 6.23 17.58 -1.34
CA ASP A 418 6.99 17.80 -0.10
C ASP A 418 6.14 18.54 0.96
N LYS A 419 5.38 19.59 0.54
CA LYS A 419 4.50 20.33 1.45
C LYS A 419 3.29 19.52 1.89
N CYS A 420 2.72 18.70 1.00
CA CYS A 420 1.63 17.78 1.35
C CYS A 420 2.08 16.73 2.39
N ASP A 421 3.29 16.18 2.25
CA ASP A 421 3.89 15.26 3.24
C ASP A 421 4.08 15.96 4.59
N GLU A 422 4.63 17.17 4.60
CA GLU A 422 4.81 17.98 5.81
C GLU A 422 3.47 18.21 6.54
N LYS A 423 2.41 18.61 5.82
CA LYS A 423 1.06 18.86 6.38
C LYS A 423 0.45 17.58 6.93
N ALA A 424 0.54 16.46 6.18
CA ALA A 424 0.03 15.17 6.64
C ALA A 424 0.72 14.72 7.95
N ARG A 425 2.05 14.89 8.06
CA ARG A 425 2.77 14.58 9.31
C ARG A 425 2.43 15.53 10.44
N ALA A 426 2.22 16.82 10.15
CA ALA A 426 1.80 17.82 11.15
C ALA A 426 0.40 17.53 11.71
N ALA A 427 -0.46 16.85 10.95
CA ALA A 427 -1.78 16.41 11.43
C ALA A 427 -1.70 15.26 12.47
N TYR A 428 -0.58 14.51 12.53
CA TYR A 428 -0.42 13.33 13.41
C TYR A 428 0.57 13.58 14.57
N VAL A 429 0.47 14.73 15.18
CA VAL A 429 1.24 15.09 16.39
C VAL A 429 0.30 15.30 17.58
N ASP A 430 0.87 15.37 18.79
CA ASP A 430 0.10 15.75 19.96
C ASP A 430 -0.39 17.21 19.81
N ASN A 431 -1.70 17.42 19.84
CA ASN A 431 -2.36 18.71 19.65
C ASN A 431 -2.05 19.39 18.29
N PRO A 432 -2.44 18.78 17.17
CA PRO A 432 -2.21 19.33 15.84
C PRO A 432 -3.02 20.63 15.64
N TYR A 433 -2.56 21.47 14.72
CA TYR A 433 -3.40 22.57 14.25
C TYR A 433 -4.59 22.03 13.46
N LYS A 434 -5.75 22.69 13.64
CA LYS A 434 -6.98 22.28 12.96
C LYS A 434 -6.82 22.27 11.43
N ASP A 435 -6.14 23.26 10.88
CA ASP A 435 -5.90 23.39 9.44
C ASP A 435 -5.07 22.22 8.88
N ASP A 436 -4.14 21.64 9.66
CA ASP A 436 -3.39 20.45 9.24
C ASP A 436 -4.28 19.21 9.20
N VAL A 437 -5.16 19.07 10.21
CA VAL A 437 -6.14 17.97 10.26
C VAL A 437 -7.18 18.10 9.14
N ASP A 438 -7.65 19.33 8.86
CA ASP A 438 -8.60 19.61 7.78
C ASP A 438 -7.96 19.36 6.40
N PHE A 439 -6.66 19.61 6.26
CA PHE A 439 -5.93 19.35 5.02
C PHE A 439 -5.88 17.84 4.65
N MET A 440 -5.97 16.94 5.63
CA MET A 440 -6.08 15.48 5.35
C MET A 440 -7.31 15.15 4.51
N TRP A 441 -8.45 15.82 4.76
CA TRP A 441 -9.64 15.65 3.94
C TRP A 441 -9.44 16.20 2.52
N PHE A 442 -8.74 17.33 2.37
CA PHE A 442 -8.37 17.86 1.05
C PHE A 442 -7.49 16.87 0.28
N LEU A 443 -6.49 16.27 0.94
CA LEU A 443 -5.64 15.26 0.31
C LEU A 443 -6.43 14.04 -0.19
N TRP A 444 -7.48 13.64 0.55
CA TRP A 444 -8.38 12.55 0.14
C TRP A 444 -9.13 12.85 -1.16
N GLY A 445 -9.74 14.01 -1.29
CA GLY A 445 -10.74 14.25 -2.32
C GLY A 445 -10.64 15.57 -3.08
N GLY A 446 -9.55 16.33 -2.94
CA GLY A 446 -9.32 17.58 -3.65
C GLY A 446 -8.98 17.36 -5.13
N GLU A 447 -9.54 18.19 -6.01
CA GLU A 447 -9.25 18.14 -7.46
C GLU A 447 -7.76 18.38 -7.75
N LYS A 448 -7.12 19.26 -6.98
CA LYS A 448 -5.68 19.57 -7.07
C LYS A 448 -4.82 18.75 -6.11
N SER A 449 -5.40 17.78 -5.42
CA SER A 449 -4.64 16.87 -4.57
C SER A 449 -3.77 15.93 -5.41
N PRO A 450 -2.48 15.79 -5.10
CA PRO A 450 -1.61 14.81 -5.77
C PRO A 450 -2.09 13.36 -5.62
N LEU A 451 -2.90 13.06 -4.60
CA LEU A 451 -3.40 11.71 -4.35
C LEU A 451 -4.71 11.40 -5.07
N CYS A 452 -5.56 12.40 -5.33
CA CYS A 452 -6.86 12.23 -5.97
C CYS A 452 -6.85 12.70 -7.43
N GLY A 453 -6.51 13.97 -7.68
CA GLY A 453 -6.47 14.55 -9.03
C GLY A 453 -7.77 14.45 -9.80
N ARG A 454 -8.93 14.44 -9.12
CA ARG A 454 -10.27 14.32 -9.71
C ARG A 454 -11.28 15.19 -8.98
N ARG A 455 -12.26 15.69 -9.74
CA ARG A 455 -13.42 16.35 -9.17
C ARG A 455 -14.48 15.32 -8.81
N LEU A 456 -14.43 14.82 -7.57
CA LEU A 456 -15.34 13.78 -7.08
C LEU A 456 -16.80 14.24 -7.13
N LYS A 457 -17.69 13.36 -7.59
CA LYS A 457 -19.14 13.54 -7.75
C LYS A 457 -19.95 12.67 -6.78
N THR A 458 -19.52 12.65 -5.52
CA THR A 458 -20.08 11.77 -4.49
C THR A 458 -21.59 12.02 -4.25
N PHE A 459 -22.01 13.28 -4.19
CA PHE A 459 -23.41 13.65 -4.00
C PHE A 459 -24.24 13.27 -5.23
N GLU A 460 -23.75 13.64 -6.41
CA GLU A 460 -24.44 13.41 -7.67
C GLU A 460 -24.64 11.89 -7.92
N MET A 461 -23.60 11.08 -7.72
CA MET A 461 -23.70 9.62 -7.87
C MET A 461 -24.67 8.95 -6.88
N GLU A 462 -24.90 9.55 -5.70
CA GLU A 462 -25.75 8.98 -4.66
C GLU A 462 -27.22 9.42 -4.81
N TYR A 463 -27.48 10.67 -5.27
CA TYR A 463 -28.79 11.29 -5.18
C TYR A 463 -29.35 11.80 -6.51
N VAL A 464 -28.55 12.05 -7.52
CA VAL A 464 -28.99 12.57 -8.81
C VAL A 464 -29.26 11.41 -9.77
N THR A 465 -30.40 11.44 -10.46
CA THR A 465 -30.79 10.40 -11.43
C THR A 465 -30.21 10.63 -12.82
N ASP A 466 -29.88 11.89 -13.16
CA ASP A 466 -29.23 12.21 -14.43
C ASP A 466 -27.74 11.80 -14.40
N LYS A 467 -27.44 10.71 -15.09
CA LYS A 467 -26.08 10.16 -15.16
C LYS A 467 -25.07 11.06 -15.87
N SER A 468 -25.51 12.06 -16.63
CA SER A 468 -24.59 13.02 -17.25
C SER A 468 -23.86 13.88 -16.20
N MET A 469 -24.44 14.02 -15.01
CA MET A 469 -23.86 14.74 -13.88
C MET A 469 -22.85 13.89 -13.07
N TRP A 470 -22.71 12.62 -13.37
CA TRP A 470 -21.83 11.70 -12.66
C TRP A 470 -20.38 11.70 -13.16
N GLU A 471 -20.12 12.40 -14.27
CA GLU A 471 -18.77 12.49 -14.81
C GLU A 471 -17.84 13.22 -13.84
N GLU A 472 -16.72 12.59 -13.52
CA GLU A 472 -15.67 13.11 -12.65
C GLU A 472 -14.49 13.61 -13.51
N PRO A 473 -14.41 14.93 -13.80
CA PRO A 473 -13.28 15.49 -14.53
C PRO A 473 -11.98 15.19 -13.81
N SER A 474 -11.02 14.67 -14.54
CA SER A 474 -9.68 14.35 -14.04
C SER A 474 -8.70 15.47 -14.34
N ASN A 475 -7.64 15.58 -13.52
CA ASN A 475 -6.52 16.47 -13.78
C ASN A 475 -5.92 16.19 -15.16
N PRO A 476 -5.49 17.20 -15.93
CA PRO A 476 -4.86 17.00 -17.25
C PRO A 476 -3.65 16.07 -17.25
N TYR A 477 -3.03 15.80 -16.11
CA TYR A 477 -2.02 14.76 -15.93
C TYR A 477 -2.43 13.43 -16.58
N TYR A 478 -3.66 12.95 -16.31
CA TYR A 478 -4.15 11.63 -16.79
C TYR A 478 -4.39 11.57 -18.31
N SER A 479 -4.46 12.69 -19.00
CA SER A 479 -4.50 12.73 -20.46
C SER A 479 -3.10 12.85 -21.09
N ARG A 480 -2.10 13.35 -20.34
CA ARG A 480 -0.75 13.64 -20.81
C ARG A 480 0.28 12.56 -20.51
N TYR A 481 0.02 11.70 -19.53
CA TYR A 481 0.98 10.70 -19.07
C TYR A 481 1.27 9.57 -20.09
N TYR A 482 0.69 9.63 -21.29
CA TYR A 482 1.08 8.83 -22.45
C TYR A 482 2.26 9.44 -23.22
N ASP A 483 2.57 10.72 -23.00
CA ASP A 483 3.64 11.43 -23.68
C ASP A 483 4.97 11.25 -22.94
N LYS A 484 5.99 10.75 -23.65
CA LYS A 484 7.35 10.56 -23.11
C LYS A 484 7.95 11.88 -22.62
N SER A 485 7.78 12.99 -23.36
CA SER A 485 8.36 14.27 -23.01
C SER A 485 7.78 14.82 -21.70
N PHE A 486 6.48 14.61 -21.49
CA PHE A 486 5.80 14.98 -20.24
C PHE A 486 6.28 14.14 -19.06
N CYS A 487 6.42 12.83 -19.20
CA CYS A 487 6.97 11.99 -18.16
C CYS A 487 8.42 12.35 -17.83
N CYS A 488 9.25 12.68 -18.83
CA CYS A 488 10.60 13.19 -18.60
C CYS A 488 10.60 14.54 -17.86
N GLN A 489 9.66 15.44 -18.15
CA GLN A 489 9.50 16.70 -17.40
C GLN A 489 9.27 16.42 -15.90
N ILE A 490 8.40 15.47 -15.57
CA ILE A 490 8.16 15.06 -14.17
C ILE A 490 9.43 14.48 -13.56
N LEU A 491 10.07 13.52 -14.23
CA LEU A 491 11.31 12.91 -13.72
C LEU A 491 12.39 13.96 -13.42
N HIS A 492 12.58 14.92 -14.32
CA HIS A 492 13.53 16.02 -14.14
C HIS A 492 13.20 16.91 -12.94
N GLU A 493 11.91 17.16 -12.67
CA GLU A 493 11.46 17.93 -11.49
C GLU A 493 11.88 17.23 -10.18
N PHE A 494 11.94 15.90 -10.18
CA PHE A 494 12.39 15.08 -9.04
C PHE A 494 13.89 14.79 -9.08
N GLY A 495 14.65 15.38 -10.02
CA GLY A 495 16.10 15.24 -10.11
C GLY A 495 16.59 13.97 -10.81
N LEU A 496 15.70 13.28 -11.54
CA LEU A 496 16.01 12.06 -12.29
C LEU A 496 16.20 12.39 -13.78
N TYR A 497 17.46 12.34 -14.24
CA TYR A 497 17.84 12.72 -15.61
C TYR A 497 18.28 11.54 -16.46
N ASP A 498 18.40 10.36 -15.87
CA ASP A 498 18.89 9.17 -16.56
C ASP A 498 17.83 8.63 -17.53
N ASP A 499 18.30 8.08 -18.66
CA ASP A 499 17.42 7.46 -19.65
C ASP A 499 16.69 6.23 -19.12
N ASP A 500 17.23 5.57 -18.09
CA ASP A 500 16.65 4.40 -17.42
C ASP A 500 15.80 4.78 -16.19
N ALA A 501 15.51 6.08 -16.01
CA ALA A 501 14.59 6.51 -14.96
C ALA A 501 13.13 6.28 -15.38
N HIS A 502 12.31 5.80 -14.45
CA HIS A 502 10.90 5.50 -14.69
C HIS A 502 9.99 6.09 -13.61
N ILE A 503 8.72 6.32 -13.98
CA ILE A 503 7.64 6.61 -13.04
C ILE A 503 6.84 5.33 -12.83
N ILE A 504 6.50 5.02 -11.58
CA ILE A 504 5.62 3.91 -11.21
C ILE A 504 4.49 4.48 -10.36
N ASN A 505 3.24 4.33 -10.82
CA ASN A 505 2.07 4.80 -10.11
C ASN A 505 0.88 3.82 -10.14
N GLY A 506 -0.14 4.11 -9.31
CA GLY A 506 -1.40 3.39 -9.19
C GLY A 506 -2.63 4.24 -9.49
N HIS A 507 -3.65 4.15 -8.62
CA HIS A 507 -4.85 5.00 -8.55
C HIS A 507 -5.83 4.88 -9.71
N THR A 508 -5.36 4.73 -10.93
CA THR A 508 -6.24 4.64 -12.12
C THR A 508 -6.15 3.24 -12.71
N PRO A 509 -7.20 2.43 -12.57
CA PRO A 509 -7.18 1.05 -13.05
C PRO A 509 -6.91 0.96 -14.55
N VAL A 510 -6.03 0.03 -14.94
CA VAL A 510 -5.76 -0.30 -16.33
C VAL A 510 -6.89 -1.20 -16.86
N HIS A 511 -7.57 -0.76 -17.90
CA HIS A 511 -8.66 -1.51 -18.53
C HIS A 511 -8.11 -2.54 -19.53
N ALA A 512 -7.51 -3.62 -19.03
CA ALA A 512 -6.87 -4.64 -19.86
C ALA A 512 -7.84 -5.34 -20.83
N ILE A 513 -9.13 -5.50 -20.45
CA ILE A 513 -10.18 -6.02 -21.34
C ILE A 513 -10.34 -5.13 -22.59
N GLU A 514 -10.17 -3.83 -22.44
CA GLU A 514 -10.26 -2.85 -23.53
C GLU A 514 -8.94 -2.71 -24.30
N GLY A 515 -7.91 -3.49 -23.94
CA GLY A 515 -6.60 -3.49 -24.59
C GLY A 515 -5.65 -2.38 -24.09
N GLU A 516 -5.96 -1.76 -22.94
CA GLU A 516 -5.08 -0.76 -22.34
C GLU A 516 -3.79 -1.41 -21.83
N ASN A 517 -2.64 -0.76 -22.10
CA ASN A 517 -1.33 -1.26 -21.68
C ASN A 517 -0.87 -0.54 -20.41
N PRO A 518 -0.42 -1.28 -19.36
CA PRO A 518 0.16 -0.68 -18.15
C PRO A 518 1.46 0.09 -18.44
N VAL A 519 2.19 -0.26 -19.49
CA VAL A 519 3.42 0.44 -19.92
C VAL A 519 3.05 1.60 -20.84
N ARG A 520 3.35 2.81 -20.40
CA ARG A 520 3.00 4.07 -21.10
C ARG A 520 4.25 4.89 -21.41
N ALA A 521 4.09 5.94 -22.23
CA ALA A 521 5.15 6.89 -22.55
C ALA A 521 6.45 6.22 -23.03
N ASN A 522 6.35 5.18 -23.87
CA ASN A 522 7.50 4.39 -24.37
C ASN A 522 8.37 3.82 -23.22
N GLY A 523 7.74 3.32 -22.16
CA GLY A 523 8.40 2.72 -21.01
C GLY A 523 8.83 3.72 -19.91
N LYS A 524 8.51 5.01 -20.04
CA LYS A 524 8.82 5.99 -18.97
C LYS A 524 7.84 5.96 -17.81
N LEU A 525 6.65 5.40 -18.00
CA LEU A 525 5.63 5.27 -16.98
C LEU A 525 5.06 3.84 -16.95
N PHE A 526 4.93 3.30 -15.74
CA PHE A 526 4.26 2.04 -15.44
C PHE A 526 3.08 2.32 -14.51
N VAL A 527 1.85 2.04 -14.98
CA VAL A 527 0.63 2.10 -14.16
C VAL A 527 0.34 0.70 -13.67
N ILE A 528 0.45 0.46 -12.36
CA ILE A 528 0.37 -0.88 -11.79
C ILE A 528 -0.97 -1.18 -11.08
N ASP A 529 -1.96 -0.26 -11.13
CA ASP A 529 -3.32 -0.54 -10.71
C ASP A 529 -4.01 -1.46 -11.74
N GLY A 530 -4.09 -2.74 -11.45
CA GLY A 530 -4.77 -3.74 -12.28
C GLY A 530 -6.21 -4.02 -11.83
N GLY A 531 -6.75 -3.24 -10.89
CA GLY A 531 -8.07 -3.49 -10.30
C GLY A 531 -8.08 -4.71 -9.39
N PHE A 532 -7.18 -4.75 -8.41
CA PHE A 532 -7.00 -5.85 -7.45
C PHE A 532 -8.29 -6.24 -6.74
N CYS A 533 -9.15 -5.26 -6.46
CA CYS A 533 -10.45 -5.44 -5.84
C CYS A 533 -11.41 -6.25 -6.72
N ARG A 534 -12.03 -7.28 -6.16
CA ARG A 534 -13.02 -8.14 -6.86
C ARG A 534 -14.15 -7.35 -7.55
N ALA A 535 -14.56 -6.22 -6.97
CA ALA A 535 -15.57 -5.36 -7.54
C ALA A 535 -15.16 -4.74 -8.89
N MET A 536 -13.85 -4.56 -9.11
CA MET A 536 -13.28 -3.99 -10.34
C MET A 536 -12.97 -5.05 -11.41
N ASN A 537 -12.75 -6.32 -11.05
CA ASN A 537 -12.35 -7.39 -11.97
C ASN A 537 -13.27 -7.55 -13.19
N LYS A 538 -14.56 -7.22 -13.06
CA LYS A 538 -15.51 -7.24 -14.19
C LYS A 538 -15.22 -6.17 -15.24
N LYS A 539 -14.55 -5.08 -14.85
CA LYS A 539 -14.20 -3.96 -15.72
C LYS A 539 -12.76 -4.05 -16.23
N THR A 540 -11.83 -4.44 -15.36
CA THR A 540 -10.40 -4.49 -15.67
C THR A 540 -9.95 -5.83 -16.25
N GLY A 541 -10.61 -6.94 -15.89
CA GLY A 541 -10.29 -8.30 -16.34
C GLY A 541 -9.06 -8.93 -15.69
N ILE A 542 -8.35 -8.21 -14.83
CA ILE A 542 -7.14 -8.65 -14.15
C ILE A 542 -7.31 -8.36 -12.65
N ALA A 543 -6.72 -9.21 -11.80
CA ALA A 543 -6.78 -9.06 -10.35
C ALA A 543 -5.63 -8.19 -9.78
N GLY A 544 -4.84 -7.54 -10.62
CA GLY A 544 -3.71 -6.69 -10.22
C GLY A 544 -2.50 -6.90 -11.11
N TYR A 545 -1.57 -5.95 -11.06
CA TYR A 545 -0.24 -6.08 -11.65
C TYR A 545 0.81 -6.12 -10.54
N THR A 546 1.83 -6.96 -10.73
CA THR A 546 3.08 -6.85 -9.98
C THR A 546 4.16 -6.49 -10.98
N LEU A 547 4.83 -5.37 -10.77
CA LEU A 547 6.05 -5.04 -11.50
C LEU A 547 7.25 -5.63 -10.73
N ILE A 548 8.17 -6.23 -11.47
CA ILE A 548 9.37 -6.86 -10.91
C ILE A 548 10.59 -6.28 -11.62
#